data_f23dafd098bc45cf828f8052b06a2d3e
#
_entry.id   f23dafd098bc45cf828f8052b06a2d3e
#
_cell.length_a   1.000
_cell.length_b   1.000
_cell.length_c   1.000
_cell.angle_alpha   90.00
_cell.angle_beta   90.00
_cell.angle_gamma   90.00
#
_symmetry.space_group_name_H-M   'P 1'
#
loop_
_entity.id
_entity.type
_entity.pdbx_description
1 polymer ?
#
loop_
_entity_poly.entity_id
_entity_poly.type
_entity_poly.pdbx_seq_one_letter_code
_entity_poly.pdbx_strand_id
1 'polypeptide(L)'
;MFPNFPLAQKAAVLAAFWTVLALPALATVSVTKTVDLAFGKFVPGGMAGSVTMSPAGVRSASGVILFTQGVAASGSRAEFTLSSGPVNTSCIIVLPADGIVALAGDGRTMGLNSFTSLPSGSITLNSAGAGTIYVGGTLSVGGIQVAGPYAGNFSVVVTCP
;
A
#
# COMPACT_ATOMS: atom_id res chain seq x y z
N MET A 1 -22.82 55.99 70.68
CA MET A 1 -23.31 54.61 70.66
C MET A 1 -23.63 54.24 69.18
N PHE A 2 -22.66 53.72 68.45
CA PHE A 2 -22.79 53.37 67.02
C PHE A 2 -22.70 51.89 66.91
N PRO A 3 -23.65 51.18 66.21
CA PRO A 3 -23.54 49.77 65.99
C PRO A 3 -22.67 49.47 64.75
N ASN A 4 -21.76 48.54 64.92
CA ASN A 4 -20.92 47.95 63.90
C ASN A 4 -21.76 47.16 62.90
N PHE A 5 -21.59 47.41 61.57
CA PHE A 5 -22.07 46.59 60.52
C PHE A 5 -20.90 45.67 60.04
N PRO A 6 -21.07 44.34 59.96
CA PRO A 6 -20.07 43.48 59.31
C PRO A 6 -20.28 43.51 57.82
N LEU A 7 -19.23 43.86 57.06
CA LEU A 7 -19.14 43.65 55.61
C LEU A 7 -19.04 42.14 55.30
N ALA A 8 -20.09 41.56 54.73
CA ALA A 8 -20.04 40.26 54.16
C ALA A 8 -19.30 40.30 52.81
N GLN A 9 -18.06 39.83 52.80
CA GLN A 9 -17.31 39.58 51.55
C GLN A 9 -17.91 38.38 50.83
N LYS A 10 -18.57 38.65 49.70
CA LYS A 10 -18.97 37.60 48.74
C LYS A 10 -17.73 37.22 47.91
N ALA A 11 -17.11 36.08 48.24
CA ALA A 11 -16.09 35.49 47.41
C ALA A 11 -16.76 34.90 46.16
N ALA A 12 -16.56 35.53 45.00
CA ALA A 12 -16.95 34.99 43.72
C ALA A 12 -15.88 33.94 43.29
N VAL A 13 -16.24 32.69 43.36
CA VAL A 13 -15.40 31.57 42.82
C VAL A 13 -15.59 31.57 41.30
N LEU A 14 -14.62 32.10 40.56
CA LEU A 14 -14.51 31.92 39.11
C LEU A 14 -14.05 30.48 38.86
N ALA A 15 -14.99 29.60 38.50
CA ALA A 15 -14.67 28.30 37.95
C ALA A 15 -14.19 28.48 36.50
N ALA A 16 -12.86 28.45 36.28
CA ALA A 16 -12.28 28.42 34.95
C ALA A 16 -12.54 27.07 34.32
N PHE A 17 -13.50 26.97 33.42
CA PHE A 17 -13.73 25.83 32.58
C PHE A 17 -12.59 25.73 31.54
N TRP A 18 -11.62 24.84 31.78
CA TRP A 18 -10.60 24.49 30.80
C TRP A 18 -11.25 23.52 29.81
N THR A 19 -11.71 24.02 28.67
CA THR A 19 -12.09 23.17 27.53
C THR A 19 -10.81 22.63 26.91
N VAL A 20 -10.49 21.40 27.23
CA VAL A 20 -9.43 20.64 26.50
C VAL A 20 -9.96 20.39 25.09
N LEU A 21 -9.46 21.16 24.11
CA LEU A 21 -9.64 20.82 22.70
C LEU A 21 -8.89 19.50 22.44
N ALA A 22 -9.61 18.41 22.43
CA ALA A 22 -9.07 17.14 21.92
C ALA A 22 -8.81 17.32 20.42
N LEU A 23 -7.54 17.42 20.02
CA LEU A 23 -7.15 17.33 18.62
C LEU A 23 -7.54 15.93 18.12
N PRO A 24 -8.20 15.80 16.96
CA PRO A 24 -8.47 14.52 16.39
C PRO A 24 -7.12 13.81 16.15
N ALA A 25 -6.92 12.68 16.80
CA ALA A 25 -5.80 11.80 16.51
C ALA A 25 -5.98 11.32 15.07
N LEU A 26 -5.09 11.70 14.18
CA LEU A 26 -5.03 11.13 12.83
C LEU A 26 -4.80 9.63 13.00
N ALA A 27 -5.80 8.84 12.72
CA ALA A 27 -5.70 7.39 12.77
C ALA A 27 -4.75 6.96 11.64
N THR A 28 -3.55 6.53 12.00
CA THR A 28 -2.57 6.01 11.03
C THR A 28 -2.92 4.57 10.69
N VAL A 29 -3.28 4.32 9.43
CA VAL A 29 -3.46 2.95 8.94
C VAL A 29 -2.11 2.24 8.87
N SER A 30 -2.04 1.02 9.40
CA SER A 30 -0.88 0.15 9.28
C SER A 30 -1.01 -0.68 7.99
N VAL A 31 0.01 -0.66 7.14
CA VAL A 31 0.07 -1.42 5.88
C VAL A 31 1.16 -2.48 6.01
N THR A 32 0.78 -3.75 5.96
CA THR A 32 1.71 -4.88 6.07
C THR A 32 1.68 -5.70 4.79
N LYS A 33 2.83 -5.89 4.14
CA LYS A 33 2.96 -6.80 3.01
C LYS A 33 2.89 -8.25 3.52
N THR A 34 1.98 -9.05 2.98
CA THR A 34 1.79 -10.47 3.31
C THR A 34 2.26 -11.39 2.19
N VAL A 35 2.17 -10.95 0.92
CA VAL A 35 2.64 -11.71 -0.24
C VAL A 35 3.44 -10.78 -1.16
N ASP A 36 4.56 -11.29 -1.70
CA ASP A 36 5.36 -10.57 -2.69
C ASP A 36 4.73 -10.63 -4.09
N LEU A 37 4.94 -9.57 -4.88
CA LEU A 37 4.68 -9.61 -6.32
C LEU A 37 5.77 -10.47 -6.97
N ALA A 38 5.38 -11.55 -7.60
CA ALA A 38 6.29 -12.43 -8.31
C ALA A 38 5.77 -12.74 -9.72
N PHE A 39 6.65 -12.66 -10.70
CA PHE A 39 6.33 -12.97 -12.10
C PHE A 39 6.59 -14.44 -12.47
N GLY A 40 7.15 -15.21 -11.52
CA GLY A 40 7.49 -16.60 -11.74
C GLY A 40 8.64 -16.78 -12.73
N LYS A 41 8.80 -18.02 -13.24
CA LYS A 41 9.86 -18.36 -14.19
C LYS A 41 9.39 -18.18 -15.64
N PHE A 42 10.26 -17.63 -16.47
CA PHE A 42 10.02 -17.44 -17.91
C PHE A 42 11.35 -17.43 -18.68
N VAL A 43 11.25 -17.56 -20.00
CA VAL A 43 12.38 -17.44 -20.94
C VAL A 43 12.10 -16.31 -21.92
N PRO A 44 13.05 -15.40 -22.15
CA PRO A 44 12.92 -14.37 -23.20
C PRO A 44 12.71 -15.01 -24.57
N GLY A 45 11.89 -14.39 -25.42
CA GLY A 45 11.53 -14.90 -26.75
C GLY A 45 12.43 -14.44 -27.90
N GLY A 46 13.63 -13.93 -27.62
CA GLY A 46 14.54 -13.38 -28.66
C GLY A 46 14.24 -11.92 -29.06
N MET A 47 13.05 -11.43 -28.87
CA MET A 47 12.65 -10.02 -28.99
C MET A 47 12.13 -9.50 -27.64
N ALA A 48 12.02 -8.16 -27.54
CA ALA A 48 11.43 -7.55 -26.35
C ALA A 48 10.01 -8.07 -26.11
N GLY A 49 9.70 -8.34 -24.84
CA GLY A 49 8.41 -8.86 -24.41
C GLY A 49 8.01 -8.38 -23.03
N SER A 50 6.98 -8.97 -22.48
CA SER A 50 6.50 -8.63 -21.15
C SER A 50 5.86 -9.82 -20.44
N VAL A 51 5.87 -9.75 -19.09
CA VAL A 51 5.10 -10.63 -18.23
C VAL A 51 4.21 -9.75 -17.34
N THR A 52 2.92 -9.99 -17.37
CA THR A 52 1.96 -9.26 -16.53
C THR A 52 1.38 -10.18 -15.47
N MET A 53 1.37 -9.71 -14.23
CA MET A 53 0.62 -10.29 -13.12
C MET A 53 -0.52 -9.33 -12.78
N SER A 54 -1.75 -9.76 -12.98
CA SER A 54 -2.92 -8.94 -12.62
C SER A 54 -3.16 -8.95 -11.10
N PRO A 55 -3.84 -7.94 -10.53
CA PRO A 55 -4.22 -7.96 -9.11
C PRO A 55 -5.26 -9.06 -8.79
N ALA A 56 -5.88 -9.67 -9.80
CA ALA A 56 -6.72 -10.86 -9.63
C ALA A 56 -5.90 -12.17 -9.56
N GLY A 57 -4.56 -12.11 -9.71
CA GLY A 57 -3.68 -13.28 -9.64
C GLY A 57 -3.53 -14.01 -10.96
N VAL A 58 -3.94 -13.43 -12.08
CA VAL A 58 -3.78 -14.02 -13.41
C VAL A 58 -2.47 -13.55 -14.02
N ARG A 59 -1.64 -14.50 -14.44
CA ARG A 59 -0.38 -14.24 -15.15
C ARG A 59 -0.57 -14.40 -16.66
N SER A 60 -0.09 -13.44 -17.43
CA SER A 60 -0.06 -13.44 -18.88
C SER A 60 1.30 -12.95 -19.38
N ALA A 61 1.61 -13.21 -20.66
CA ALA A 61 2.85 -12.77 -21.26
C ALA A 61 2.68 -12.48 -22.75
N SER A 62 3.58 -11.62 -23.25
CA SER A 62 3.74 -11.34 -24.67
C SER A 62 5.22 -11.38 -25.00
N GLY A 63 5.63 -12.09 -26.06
CA GLY A 63 7.02 -12.20 -26.51
C GLY A 63 7.95 -12.98 -25.57
N VAL A 64 7.43 -13.67 -24.55
CA VAL A 64 8.19 -14.55 -23.64
C VAL A 64 7.46 -15.86 -23.42
N ILE A 65 8.19 -16.90 -23.05
CA ILE A 65 7.66 -18.25 -22.78
C ILE A 65 7.54 -18.44 -21.27
N LEU A 66 6.33 -18.65 -20.77
CA LEU A 66 6.08 -18.90 -19.35
C LEU A 66 6.26 -20.36 -18.99
N PHE A 67 6.95 -20.63 -17.88
CA PHE A 67 6.87 -21.94 -17.24
C PHE A 67 5.59 -22.03 -16.41
N THR A 68 4.87 -23.14 -16.56
CA THR A 68 3.58 -23.38 -15.88
C THR A 68 3.65 -24.48 -14.83
N GLN A 69 4.77 -25.18 -14.73
CA GLN A 69 4.95 -26.30 -13.79
C GLN A 69 5.90 -25.95 -12.65
N GLY A 70 5.53 -26.36 -11.43
CA GLY A 70 6.29 -26.15 -10.20
C GLY A 70 5.83 -24.92 -9.41
N VAL A 71 5.98 -24.99 -8.08
CA VAL A 71 5.47 -24.00 -7.13
C VAL A 71 6.00 -22.57 -7.37
N ALA A 72 7.23 -22.44 -7.84
CA ALA A 72 7.85 -21.14 -8.14
C ALA A 72 7.65 -20.70 -9.60
N ALA A 73 6.96 -21.46 -10.42
CA ALA A 73 6.81 -21.18 -11.86
C ALA A 73 5.67 -20.19 -12.14
N SER A 74 4.59 -20.23 -11.35
CA SER A 74 3.36 -19.48 -11.61
C SER A 74 3.40 -17.99 -11.21
N GLY A 75 4.27 -17.61 -10.28
CA GLY A 75 4.28 -16.26 -9.71
C GLY A 75 3.10 -15.98 -8.74
N SER A 76 3.03 -14.77 -8.24
CA SER A 76 1.98 -14.31 -7.31
C SER A 76 1.72 -12.81 -7.48
N ARG A 77 0.49 -12.37 -7.27
CA ARG A 77 0.18 -10.95 -7.01
C ARG A 77 0.73 -10.54 -5.64
N ALA A 78 1.06 -9.27 -5.46
CA ALA A 78 1.35 -8.76 -4.13
C ALA A 78 0.06 -8.65 -3.32
N GLU A 79 0.18 -8.88 -2.00
CA GLU A 79 -0.92 -8.71 -1.06
C GLU A 79 -0.47 -7.84 0.12
N PHE A 80 -1.30 -6.84 0.44
CA PHE A 80 -1.09 -5.93 1.56
C PHE A 80 -2.32 -5.97 2.46
N THR A 81 -2.11 -6.27 3.74
CA THR A 81 -3.14 -6.20 4.77
C THR A 81 -3.09 -4.86 5.47
N LEU A 82 -4.24 -4.22 5.58
CA LEU A 82 -4.46 -2.97 6.28
C LEU A 82 -5.06 -3.26 7.64
N SER A 83 -4.59 -2.56 8.67
CA SER A 83 -5.11 -2.67 10.03
C SER A 83 -4.98 -1.35 10.79
N SER A 84 -5.70 -1.24 11.91
CA SER A 84 -5.68 -0.06 12.78
C SER A 84 -6.09 1.25 12.11
N GLY A 85 -6.74 1.17 10.95
CA GLY A 85 -7.25 2.34 10.25
C GLY A 85 -8.59 2.84 10.82
N PRO A 86 -9.07 4.01 10.33
CA PRO A 86 -10.37 4.53 10.72
C PRO A 86 -11.49 3.62 10.17
N VAL A 87 -12.43 3.24 11.04
CA VAL A 87 -13.50 2.28 10.70
C VAL A 87 -14.45 2.85 9.64
N ASN A 88 -14.90 2.00 8.72
CA ASN A 88 -15.86 2.35 7.66
C ASN A 88 -15.45 3.56 6.81
N THR A 89 -14.14 3.85 6.72
CA THR A 89 -13.60 5.02 6.03
C THR A 89 -12.99 4.61 4.70
N SER A 90 -13.21 5.43 3.67
CA SER A 90 -12.58 5.26 2.35
C SER A 90 -11.18 5.86 2.36
N CYS A 91 -10.18 5.04 2.02
CA CYS A 91 -8.78 5.41 1.94
C CYS A 91 -8.31 5.37 0.47
N ILE A 92 -7.44 6.28 0.09
CA ILE A 92 -6.86 6.36 -1.26
C ILE A 92 -5.64 5.45 -1.32
N ILE A 93 -5.53 4.67 -2.41
CA ILE A 93 -4.38 3.81 -2.72
C ILE A 93 -3.53 4.52 -3.76
N VAL A 94 -2.25 4.78 -3.44
CA VAL A 94 -1.27 5.35 -4.36
C VAL A 94 -0.24 4.27 -4.71
N LEU A 95 -0.18 3.94 -5.99
CA LEU A 95 0.77 3.00 -6.56
C LEU A 95 1.99 3.74 -7.13
N PRO A 96 3.15 3.08 -7.29
CA PRO A 96 4.32 3.69 -7.92
C PRO A 96 4.01 4.07 -9.38
N ALA A 97 4.66 5.12 -9.87
CA ALA A 97 4.61 5.48 -11.27
C ALA A 97 5.41 4.49 -12.13
N ASP A 98 5.11 4.45 -13.42
CA ASP A 98 5.83 3.62 -14.39
C ASP A 98 7.31 4.01 -14.50
N GLY A 99 8.17 3.03 -14.70
CA GLY A 99 9.60 3.22 -14.94
C GLY A 99 10.42 3.64 -13.71
N ILE A 100 9.81 3.83 -12.54
CA ILE A 100 10.54 4.16 -11.30
C ILE A 100 11.17 2.90 -10.70
N VAL A 101 10.50 1.77 -10.80
CA VAL A 101 10.97 0.51 -10.21
C VAL A 101 11.64 -0.33 -11.28
N ALA A 102 12.88 -0.73 -11.01
CA ALA A 102 13.63 -1.65 -11.85
C ALA A 102 14.08 -2.85 -11.02
N LEU A 103 13.97 -4.04 -11.59
CA LEU A 103 14.46 -5.27 -10.99
C LEU A 103 15.87 -5.54 -11.49
N ALA A 104 16.81 -5.78 -10.56
CA ALA A 104 18.23 -5.98 -10.87
C ALA A 104 18.64 -7.43 -10.62
N GLY A 105 19.47 -7.97 -11.52
CA GLY A 105 20.12 -9.27 -11.37
C GLY A 105 21.29 -9.36 -12.32
N ASP A 106 22.43 -9.83 -11.87
CA ASP A 106 23.69 -9.97 -12.63
C ASP A 106 24.11 -8.68 -13.37
N GLY A 107 23.89 -7.50 -12.77
CA GLY A 107 24.22 -6.20 -13.33
C GLY A 107 23.25 -5.68 -14.41
N ARG A 108 22.15 -6.40 -14.71
CA ARG A 108 21.11 -5.97 -15.65
C ARG A 108 19.80 -5.70 -14.93
N THR A 109 18.94 -4.89 -15.53
CA THR A 109 17.67 -4.47 -14.96
C THR A 109 16.50 -4.88 -15.84
N MET A 110 15.34 -5.03 -15.24
CA MET A 110 14.02 -5.09 -15.88
C MET A 110 13.15 -3.97 -15.31
N GLY A 111 12.46 -3.23 -16.17
CA GLY A 111 11.50 -2.22 -15.73
C GLY A 111 10.19 -2.87 -15.27
N LEU A 112 9.66 -2.42 -14.16
CA LEU A 112 8.33 -2.78 -13.69
C LEU A 112 7.41 -1.58 -13.87
N ASN A 113 6.30 -1.79 -14.59
CA ASN A 113 5.40 -0.74 -15.06
C ASN A 113 3.94 -1.16 -14.88
N SER A 114 3.02 -0.25 -15.19
CA SER A 114 1.58 -0.50 -15.26
C SER A 114 1.05 -1.17 -14.00
N PHE A 115 1.40 -0.61 -12.85
CA PHE A 115 0.87 -1.10 -11.57
C PHE A 115 -0.63 -0.93 -11.52
N THR A 116 -1.31 -1.95 -11.05
CA THR A 116 -2.76 -1.95 -10.84
C THR A 116 -3.10 -2.53 -9.48
N SER A 117 -4.21 -2.10 -8.89
CA SER A 117 -4.69 -2.63 -7.60
C SER A 117 -6.12 -3.14 -7.67
N LEU A 118 -6.44 -4.02 -6.74
CA LEU A 118 -7.80 -4.47 -6.45
C LEU A 118 -8.03 -4.40 -4.93
N PRO A 119 -8.95 -3.55 -4.44
CA PRO A 119 -9.76 -2.58 -5.21
C PRO A 119 -8.91 -1.50 -5.90
N SER A 120 -9.46 -0.86 -6.92
CA SER A 120 -8.75 0.13 -7.73
C SER A 120 -8.90 1.54 -7.14
N GLY A 121 -7.78 2.22 -6.96
CA GLY A 121 -7.70 3.64 -6.56
C GLY A 121 -8.09 3.91 -5.11
N SER A 122 -9.04 3.20 -4.54
CA SER A 122 -9.46 3.38 -3.14
C SER A 122 -9.97 2.09 -2.52
N ILE A 123 -9.95 2.03 -1.19
CA ILE A 123 -10.50 0.93 -0.39
C ILE A 123 -11.32 1.50 0.77
N THR A 124 -12.51 0.95 1.01
CA THR A 124 -13.26 1.23 2.24
C THR A 124 -12.89 0.19 3.30
N LEU A 125 -12.32 0.66 4.41
CA LEU A 125 -11.99 -0.19 5.54
C LEU A 125 -13.28 -0.68 6.21
N ASN A 126 -13.24 -1.89 6.77
CA ASN A 126 -14.37 -2.49 7.45
C ASN A 126 -14.58 -1.90 8.86
N SER A 127 -15.56 -2.43 9.62
CA SER A 127 -15.86 -2.02 10.99
C SER A 127 -14.74 -2.30 12.00
N ALA A 128 -13.69 -3.04 11.62
CA ALA A 128 -12.49 -3.24 12.42
C ALA A 128 -11.32 -2.34 11.98
N GLY A 129 -11.54 -1.40 11.04
CA GLY A 129 -10.48 -0.57 10.46
C GLY A 129 -9.47 -1.37 9.65
N ALA A 130 -9.91 -2.48 9.02
CA ALA A 130 -9.07 -3.42 8.29
C ALA A 130 -9.53 -3.57 6.84
N GLY A 131 -8.59 -4.05 5.98
CA GLY A 131 -8.86 -4.33 4.58
C GLY A 131 -7.69 -5.06 3.93
N THR A 132 -7.86 -5.49 2.68
CA THR A 132 -6.80 -6.13 1.90
C THR A 132 -6.72 -5.50 0.53
N ILE A 133 -5.50 -5.20 0.07
CA ILE A 133 -5.20 -4.67 -1.26
C ILE A 133 -4.35 -5.70 -1.99
N TYR A 134 -4.75 -6.02 -3.21
CA TYR A 134 -3.96 -6.82 -4.14
C TYR A 134 -3.33 -5.93 -5.19
N VAL A 135 -2.06 -6.15 -5.49
CA VAL A 135 -1.33 -5.35 -6.48
C VAL A 135 -0.70 -6.26 -7.52
N GLY A 136 -0.90 -5.87 -8.77
CA GLY A 136 -0.27 -6.45 -9.94
C GLY A 136 0.59 -5.42 -10.68
N GLY A 137 1.29 -5.87 -11.71
CA GLY A 137 2.12 -5.02 -12.56
C GLY A 137 2.61 -5.75 -13.79
N THR A 138 3.31 -5.04 -14.66
CA THR A 138 3.88 -5.57 -15.89
C THR A 138 5.40 -5.43 -15.88
N LEU A 139 6.09 -6.55 -15.97
CA LEU A 139 7.55 -6.64 -16.10
C LEU A 139 7.94 -6.57 -17.57
N SER A 140 8.77 -5.60 -17.95
CA SER A 140 9.33 -5.48 -19.29
C SER A 140 10.58 -6.35 -19.41
N VAL A 141 10.62 -7.23 -20.41
CA VAL A 141 11.69 -8.22 -20.63
C VAL A 141 12.41 -7.90 -21.94
N GLY A 142 13.72 -7.70 -21.88
CA GLY A 142 14.54 -7.52 -23.10
C GLY A 142 14.66 -8.82 -23.89
N GLY A 143 14.79 -8.74 -25.22
CA GLY A 143 14.94 -9.92 -26.08
C GLY A 143 16.22 -10.74 -25.85
N ILE A 144 17.26 -10.12 -25.28
CA ILE A 144 18.52 -10.75 -24.88
C ILE A 144 18.72 -10.68 -23.36
N GLN A 145 17.63 -10.72 -22.60
CA GLN A 145 17.69 -10.65 -21.16
C GLN A 145 18.51 -11.82 -20.61
N VAL A 146 19.52 -11.51 -19.78
CA VAL A 146 20.37 -12.54 -19.17
C VAL A 146 19.55 -13.36 -18.18
N ALA A 147 19.73 -14.69 -18.20
CA ALA A 147 19.12 -15.58 -17.23
C ALA A 147 19.68 -15.31 -15.82
N GLY A 148 18.84 -15.45 -14.81
CA GLY A 148 19.21 -15.26 -13.41
C GLY A 148 18.03 -14.82 -12.55
N PRO A 149 18.22 -14.70 -11.23
CA PRO A 149 17.24 -14.12 -10.34
C PRO A 149 17.23 -12.59 -10.49
N TYR A 150 16.04 -12.02 -10.58
CA TYR A 150 15.81 -10.58 -10.56
C TYR A 150 14.95 -10.23 -9.36
N ALA A 151 15.31 -9.19 -8.63
CA ALA A 151 14.57 -8.72 -7.47
C ALA A 151 14.61 -7.18 -7.39
N GLY A 152 13.60 -6.59 -6.80
CA GLY A 152 13.47 -5.16 -6.58
C GLY A 152 12.40 -4.86 -5.54
N ASN A 153 12.28 -3.59 -5.17
CA ASN A 153 11.30 -3.12 -4.19
C ASN A 153 10.42 -2.04 -4.80
N PHE A 154 9.18 -2.02 -4.38
CA PHE A 154 8.24 -0.93 -4.66
C PHE A 154 7.44 -0.61 -3.40
N SER A 155 6.85 0.58 -3.35
CA SER A 155 6.05 1.02 -2.22
C SER A 155 4.62 1.28 -2.64
N VAL A 156 3.68 0.88 -1.79
CA VAL A 156 2.27 1.23 -1.88
C VAL A 156 1.96 2.16 -0.71
N VAL A 157 1.35 3.30 -1.00
CA VAL A 157 0.94 4.27 0.03
C VAL A 157 -0.57 4.25 0.15
N VAL A 158 -1.06 4.19 1.38
CA VAL A 158 -2.50 4.27 1.67
C VAL A 158 -2.74 5.47 2.58
N THR A 159 -3.60 6.37 2.15
CA THR A 159 -3.95 7.59 2.89
C THR A 159 -5.43 7.60 3.21
N CYS A 160 -5.75 7.70 4.49
CA CYS A 160 -7.10 7.85 5.00
C CYS A 160 -7.32 9.29 5.49
N PRO A 161 -8.52 9.89 5.28
CA PRO A 161 -8.86 11.22 5.79
C PRO A 161 -8.99 11.24 7.32
#